data_c7f0196d280ac213b3590a4f1221bd21
#
_entry.id   c7f0196d280ac213b3590a4f1221bd21
#
_cell.length_a   1.000
_cell.length_b   1.000
_cell.length_c   1.000
_cell.angle_alpha   90.00
_cell.angle_beta   90.00
_cell.angle_gamma   90.00
#
_symmetry.space_group_name_H-M   'P 1'
#
loop_
_entity.id
_entity.type
_entity.pdbx_description
1 polymer ?
#
loop_
_entity_poly.entity_id
_entity_poly.type
_entity_poly.pdbx_seq_one_letter_code
_entity_poly.pdbx_strand_id
1 'polypeptide(L)'
;MEENISRILKFVEEKGWVPRTRTIKCNSIFELLVITIISQVTNWKNVRLAYNRIKKICDISPESISCLSESELEEALKPAGLYNVKAKRIKELAHIFLAHRLEEKLRNITDPLKAREILLSLPGVGYKTADIILAFCLGFNVLAIDTHIRRITIRLGIASSKDKYDDIKTKLESLIPPEERKWAHLALIEFGRRICTSRNPKCRLCPISTTCPSAKV
;
A
#
# COMPACT_ATOMS: atom_id res chain seq x y z
N MET A 1 24.99 2.67 -0.69
CA MET A 1 23.55 2.36 -0.94
C MET A 1 22.64 3.14 -0.01
N GLU A 2 22.94 3.16 1.27
CA GLU A 2 22.24 3.97 2.28
C GLU A 2 22.23 5.46 1.90
N GLU A 3 23.40 6.02 1.55
CA GLU A 3 23.53 7.40 1.10
C GLU A 3 22.61 7.73 -0.10
N ASN A 4 22.45 6.82 -1.05
CA ASN A 4 21.55 7.03 -2.19
C ASN A 4 20.08 7.11 -1.77
N ILE A 5 19.64 6.30 -0.83
CA ILE A 5 18.28 6.36 -0.28
C ILE A 5 18.08 7.68 0.47
N SER A 6 19.02 8.06 1.33
CA SER A 6 18.97 9.32 2.06
C SER A 6 18.91 10.54 1.12
N ARG A 7 19.71 10.57 0.06
CA ARG A 7 19.69 11.65 -0.96
C ARG A 7 18.35 11.71 -1.72
N ILE A 8 17.73 10.57 -2.03
CA ILE A 8 16.40 10.53 -2.64
C ILE A 8 15.36 11.11 -1.68
N LEU A 9 15.35 10.68 -0.43
CA LEU A 9 14.40 11.14 0.57
C LEU A 9 14.53 12.65 0.82
N LYS A 10 15.74 13.13 1.01
CA LYS A 10 16.04 14.56 1.14
C LYS A 10 15.56 15.38 -0.08
N PHE A 11 15.82 14.89 -1.29
CA PHE A 11 15.35 15.54 -2.52
C PHE A 11 13.81 15.64 -2.58
N VAL A 12 13.07 14.58 -2.19
CA VAL A 12 11.60 14.61 -2.16
C VAL A 12 11.09 15.62 -1.14
N GLU A 13 11.74 15.70 0.02
CA GLU A 13 11.44 16.67 1.08
C GLU A 13 11.68 18.12 0.61
N GLU A 14 12.86 18.42 0.05
CA GLU A 14 13.22 19.74 -0.49
C GLU A 14 12.27 20.21 -1.60
N LYS A 15 11.74 19.27 -2.40
CA LYS A 15 10.71 19.58 -3.42
C LYS A 15 9.32 19.77 -2.84
N GLY A 16 9.11 19.52 -1.56
CA GLY A 16 7.79 19.62 -0.91
C GLY A 16 6.74 18.64 -1.48
N TRP A 17 7.17 17.54 -2.13
CA TRP A 17 6.23 16.64 -2.79
C TRP A 17 5.43 15.80 -1.82
N VAL A 18 6.01 15.49 -0.69
CA VAL A 18 5.37 14.74 0.39
C VAL A 18 5.67 15.41 1.72
N PRO A 19 4.76 16.23 2.25
CA PRO A 19 4.93 16.81 3.57
C PRO A 19 5.15 15.73 4.64
N ARG A 20 6.00 15.97 5.62
CA ARG A 20 6.26 15.05 6.74
C ARG A 20 4.98 14.67 7.52
N THR A 21 4.01 15.55 7.52
CA THR A 21 2.69 15.33 8.13
C THR A 21 1.76 14.45 7.29
N ARG A 22 2.12 14.15 6.03
CA ARG A 22 1.30 13.31 5.16
C ARG A 22 1.30 11.87 5.66
N THR A 23 0.12 11.34 5.86
CA THR A 23 -0.10 9.93 6.23
C THR A 23 -1.27 9.35 5.44
N ILE A 24 -1.41 8.03 5.45
CA ILE A 24 -2.63 7.35 5.03
C ILE A 24 -3.55 7.32 6.24
N LYS A 25 -4.68 8.01 6.17
CA LYS A 25 -5.69 7.95 7.23
C LYS A 25 -6.31 6.56 7.27
N CYS A 26 -6.35 5.97 8.45
CA CYS A 26 -6.97 4.68 8.70
C CYS A 26 -7.96 4.82 9.87
N ASN A 27 -9.19 5.14 9.55
CA ASN A 27 -10.28 5.18 10.53
C ASN A 27 -10.75 3.76 10.87
N SER A 28 -10.78 2.88 9.87
CA SER A 28 -11.11 1.47 9.99
C SER A 28 -10.18 0.62 9.14
N ILE A 29 -9.69 -0.49 9.68
CA ILE A 29 -8.90 -1.49 8.97
C ILE A 29 -9.74 -2.11 7.86
N PHE A 30 -11.00 -2.44 8.18
CA PHE A 30 -11.94 -2.99 7.21
C PHE A 30 -12.13 -2.06 6.01
N GLU A 31 -12.42 -0.79 6.24
CA GLU A 31 -12.61 0.19 5.16
C GLU A 31 -11.35 0.32 4.27
N LEU A 32 -10.16 0.35 4.87
CA LEU A 32 -8.91 0.42 4.09
C LEU A 32 -8.66 -0.86 3.28
N LEU A 33 -9.02 -2.03 3.81
CA LEU A 33 -8.98 -3.29 3.08
C LEU A 33 -9.95 -3.29 1.90
N VAL A 34 -11.17 -2.82 2.10
CA VAL A 34 -12.17 -2.66 1.02
C VAL A 34 -11.64 -1.76 -0.08
N ILE A 35 -11.11 -0.58 0.26
CA ILE A 35 -10.49 0.34 -0.72
C ILE A 35 -9.35 -0.36 -1.46
N THR A 36 -8.54 -1.14 -0.77
CA THR A 36 -7.42 -1.86 -1.37
C THR A 36 -7.90 -2.94 -2.34
N ILE A 37 -8.92 -3.72 -1.99
CA ILE A 37 -9.55 -4.71 -2.89
C ILE A 37 -10.13 -4.00 -4.13
N ILE A 38 -10.85 -2.91 -3.94
CA ILE A 38 -11.39 -2.11 -5.06
C ILE A 38 -10.25 -1.64 -5.98
N SER A 39 -9.09 -1.26 -5.44
CA SER A 39 -7.97 -0.71 -6.20
C SER A 39 -7.20 -1.73 -7.04
N GLN A 40 -7.43 -3.03 -6.85
CA GLN A 40 -6.77 -4.08 -7.63
C GLN A 40 -7.13 -4.00 -9.12
N VAL A 41 -6.11 -3.96 -9.98
CA VAL A 41 -6.26 -3.98 -11.45
C VAL A 41 -7.19 -2.87 -11.97
N THR A 42 -7.13 -1.66 -11.39
CA THR A 42 -7.89 -0.50 -11.85
C THR A 42 -7.16 0.81 -11.57
N ASN A 43 -7.67 1.93 -12.10
CA ASN A 43 -7.13 3.26 -11.85
C ASN A 43 -7.85 3.95 -10.68
N TRP A 44 -7.21 4.98 -10.10
CA TRP A 44 -7.74 5.68 -8.94
C TRP A 44 -9.07 6.40 -9.17
N LYS A 45 -9.36 6.84 -10.39
CA LYS A 45 -10.66 7.45 -10.75
C LYS A 45 -11.80 6.45 -10.55
N ASN A 46 -11.59 5.22 -11.01
CA ASN A 46 -12.56 4.14 -10.90
C ASN A 46 -12.71 3.66 -9.44
N VAL A 47 -11.59 3.60 -8.68
CA VAL A 47 -11.64 3.31 -7.24
C VAL A 47 -12.57 4.28 -6.53
N ARG A 48 -12.35 5.58 -6.72
CA ARG A 48 -13.17 6.63 -6.09
C ARG A 48 -14.65 6.54 -6.50
N LEU A 49 -14.90 6.23 -7.76
CA LEU A 49 -16.28 6.08 -8.25
C LEU A 49 -16.98 4.90 -7.60
N ALA A 50 -16.36 3.71 -7.56
CA ALA A 50 -16.91 2.52 -6.92
C ALA A 50 -17.10 2.72 -5.41
N TYR A 51 -16.07 3.25 -4.73
CA TYR A 51 -16.16 3.59 -3.31
C TYR A 51 -17.34 4.52 -2.99
N ASN A 52 -17.51 5.60 -3.76
CA ASN A 52 -18.60 6.55 -3.57
C ASN A 52 -19.97 5.94 -3.85
N ARG A 53 -20.07 4.96 -4.78
CA ARG A 53 -21.31 4.22 -5.02
C ARG A 53 -21.70 3.38 -3.81
N ILE A 54 -20.75 2.66 -3.21
CA ILE A 54 -21.01 1.89 -1.98
C ILE A 54 -21.44 2.84 -0.85
N LYS A 55 -20.73 3.95 -0.64
CA LYS A 55 -21.05 4.95 0.40
C LYS A 55 -22.42 5.60 0.25
N LYS A 56 -23.01 5.59 -0.95
CA LYS A 56 -24.39 6.06 -1.18
C LYS A 56 -25.44 5.04 -0.74
N ILE A 57 -25.08 3.75 -0.69
CA ILE A 57 -25.98 2.67 -0.29
C ILE A 57 -25.90 2.46 1.24
N CYS A 58 -24.67 2.40 1.77
CA CYS A 58 -24.43 2.16 3.18
C CYS A 58 -23.06 2.67 3.63
N ASP A 59 -22.82 2.69 4.93
CA ASP A 59 -21.48 2.86 5.47
C ASP A 59 -20.60 1.65 5.17
N ILE A 60 -19.30 1.89 4.95
CA ILE A 60 -18.35 0.80 4.71
C ILE A 60 -17.89 0.25 6.05
N SER A 61 -18.77 -0.48 6.70
CA SER A 61 -18.49 -1.25 7.91
C SER A 61 -18.77 -2.74 7.66
N PRO A 62 -18.20 -3.66 8.45
CA PRO A 62 -18.51 -5.08 8.33
C PRO A 62 -20.02 -5.37 8.43
N GLU A 63 -20.71 -4.71 9.35
CA GLU A 63 -22.15 -4.85 9.59
C GLU A 63 -22.96 -4.46 8.35
N SER A 64 -22.75 -3.24 7.86
CA SER A 64 -23.50 -2.72 6.71
C SER A 64 -23.23 -3.52 5.44
N ILE A 65 -21.96 -3.86 5.17
CA ILE A 65 -21.59 -4.66 3.99
C ILE A 65 -22.14 -6.08 4.06
N SER A 66 -22.20 -6.69 5.25
CA SER A 66 -22.76 -8.04 5.40
C SER A 66 -24.25 -8.10 5.08
N CYS A 67 -25.00 -7.00 5.28
CA CYS A 67 -26.44 -6.91 4.99
C CYS A 67 -26.73 -6.68 3.49
N LEU A 68 -25.80 -6.13 2.70
CA LEU A 68 -26.02 -5.94 1.26
C LEU A 68 -26.14 -7.30 0.54
N SER A 69 -26.98 -7.37 -0.47
CA SER A 69 -26.93 -8.48 -1.42
C SER A 69 -25.65 -8.44 -2.26
N GLU A 70 -25.22 -9.60 -2.75
CA GLU A 70 -24.04 -9.66 -3.63
C GLU A 70 -24.27 -8.83 -4.90
N SER A 71 -25.50 -8.86 -5.46
CA SER A 71 -25.88 -8.07 -6.64
C SER A 71 -25.76 -6.56 -6.43
N GLU A 72 -26.20 -6.02 -5.28
CA GLU A 72 -26.06 -4.59 -4.97
C GLU A 72 -24.59 -4.17 -4.89
N LEU A 73 -23.77 -5.00 -4.28
CA LEU A 73 -22.33 -4.73 -4.15
C LEU A 73 -21.61 -4.82 -5.51
N GLU A 74 -21.97 -5.82 -6.34
CA GLU A 74 -21.46 -5.95 -7.71
C GLU A 74 -21.80 -4.72 -8.55
N GLU A 75 -23.05 -4.25 -8.50
CA GLU A 75 -23.49 -3.06 -9.25
C GLU A 75 -22.68 -1.81 -8.86
N ALA A 76 -22.45 -1.62 -7.56
CA ALA A 76 -21.64 -0.52 -7.06
C ALA A 76 -20.18 -0.63 -7.53
N LEU A 77 -19.64 -1.85 -7.62
CA LEU A 77 -18.24 -2.14 -7.97
C LEU A 77 -17.97 -2.16 -9.49
N LYS A 78 -18.98 -2.17 -10.37
CA LYS A 78 -18.79 -2.20 -11.84
C LYS A 78 -17.71 -1.26 -12.37
N PRO A 79 -17.61 0.01 -11.92
CA PRO A 79 -16.56 0.91 -12.41
C PRO A 79 -15.14 0.42 -12.17
N ALA A 80 -14.93 -0.37 -11.11
CA ALA A 80 -13.59 -0.84 -10.72
C ALA A 80 -13.14 -2.08 -11.50
N GLY A 81 -14.02 -2.73 -12.27
CA GLY A 81 -13.73 -4.00 -12.95
C GLY A 81 -13.57 -5.18 -11.99
N LEU A 82 -13.63 -6.39 -12.52
CA LEU A 82 -13.58 -7.64 -11.72
C LEU A 82 -14.59 -7.63 -10.55
N TYR A 83 -15.73 -6.98 -10.76
CA TYR A 83 -16.70 -6.65 -9.72
C TYR A 83 -17.25 -7.87 -9.00
N ASN A 84 -17.53 -8.98 -9.70
CA ASN A 84 -18.01 -10.23 -9.09
C ASN A 84 -16.99 -10.79 -8.09
N VAL A 85 -15.72 -10.87 -8.48
CA VAL A 85 -14.65 -11.37 -7.60
C VAL A 85 -14.42 -10.44 -6.42
N LYS A 86 -14.48 -9.12 -6.66
CA LYS A 86 -14.32 -8.10 -5.62
C LYS A 86 -15.49 -8.12 -4.64
N ALA A 87 -16.73 -8.21 -5.12
CA ALA A 87 -17.94 -8.28 -4.29
C ALA A 87 -17.86 -9.49 -3.35
N LYS A 88 -17.58 -10.68 -3.91
CA LYS A 88 -17.45 -11.91 -3.12
C LYS A 88 -16.38 -11.77 -2.02
N ARG A 89 -15.19 -11.26 -2.36
CA ARG A 89 -14.10 -11.07 -1.39
C ARG A 89 -14.46 -10.05 -0.29
N ILE A 90 -15.11 -8.95 -0.65
CA ILE A 90 -15.53 -7.92 0.31
C ILE A 90 -16.61 -8.46 1.25
N LYS A 91 -17.56 -9.24 0.75
CA LYS A 91 -18.58 -9.93 1.56
C LYS A 91 -17.95 -10.94 2.53
N GLU A 92 -17.08 -11.80 2.02
CA GLU A 92 -16.34 -12.78 2.84
C GLU A 92 -15.53 -12.08 3.92
N LEU A 93 -14.83 -10.98 3.58
CA LEU A 93 -14.08 -10.16 4.53
C LEU A 93 -14.99 -9.60 5.63
N ALA A 94 -16.18 -9.09 5.28
CA ALA A 94 -17.15 -8.58 6.25
C ALA A 94 -17.57 -9.67 7.26
N HIS A 95 -17.91 -10.86 6.78
CA HIS A 95 -18.25 -11.99 7.65
C HIS A 95 -17.10 -12.40 8.58
N ILE A 96 -15.86 -12.46 8.08
CA ILE A 96 -14.68 -12.77 8.90
C ILE A 96 -14.47 -11.70 9.99
N PHE A 97 -14.62 -10.41 9.64
CA PHE A 97 -14.47 -9.32 10.60
C PHE A 97 -15.49 -9.40 11.72
N LEU A 98 -16.75 -9.72 11.41
CA LEU A 98 -17.81 -9.88 12.40
C LEU A 98 -17.61 -11.13 13.27
N ALA A 99 -17.38 -12.28 12.64
CA ALA A 99 -17.26 -13.56 13.35
C ALA A 99 -16.11 -13.57 14.37
N HIS A 100 -15.02 -12.85 14.07
CA HIS A 100 -13.80 -12.85 14.88
C HIS A 100 -13.54 -11.54 15.62
N ARG A 101 -14.44 -10.55 15.58
CA ARG A 101 -14.23 -9.19 16.11
C ARG A 101 -12.87 -8.64 15.68
N LEU A 102 -12.58 -8.80 14.39
CA LEU A 102 -11.21 -8.72 13.86
C LEU A 102 -10.62 -7.30 13.94
N GLU A 103 -11.44 -6.26 13.80
CA GLU A 103 -10.99 -4.86 13.95
C GLU A 103 -10.37 -4.65 15.34
N GLU A 104 -11.08 -5.03 16.41
CA GLU A 104 -10.63 -4.91 17.79
C GLU A 104 -9.43 -5.81 18.06
N LYS A 105 -9.49 -7.07 17.62
CA LYS A 105 -8.39 -8.01 17.78
C LYS A 105 -7.08 -7.49 17.18
N LEU A 106 -7.12 -6.98 15.94
CA LEU A 106 -5.94 -6.44 15.27
C LEU A 106 -5.40 -5.19 15.97
N ARG A 107 -6.27 -4.28 16.44
CA ARG A 107 -5.84 -3.06 17.15
C ARG A 107 -5.16 -3.34 18.47
N ASN A 108 -5.48 -4.46 19.12
CA ASN A 108 -4.89 -4.88 20.40
C ASN A 108 -3.63 -5.75 20.25
N ILE A 109 -3.25 -6.12 19.02
CA ILE A 109 -2.03 -6.90 18.79
C ILE A 109 -0.80 -5.99 18.90
N THR A 110 0.16 -6.40 19.73
CA THR A 110 1.46 -5.73 19.90
C THR A 110 2.58 -6.34 19.06
N ASP A 111 2.39 -7.58 18.59
CA ASP A 111 3.36 -8.30 17.76
C ASP A 111 3.05 -8.11 16.27
N PRO A 112 3.91 -7.40 15.51
CA PRO A 112 3.70 -7.15 14.09
C PRO A 112 3.71 -8.42 13.22
N LEU A 113 4.43 -9.47 13.62
CA LEU A 113 4.48 -10.73 12.88
C LEU A 113 3.14 -11.48 12.98
N LYS A 114 2.58 -11.59 14.18
CA LYS A 114 1.25 -12.16 14.39
C LYS A 114 0.17 -11.37 13.68
N ALA A 115 0.21 -10.04 13.74
CA ALA A 115 -0.72 -9.20 13.01
C ALA A 115 -0.62 -9.43 11.50
N ARG A 116 0.61 -9.55 10.96
CA ARG A 116 0.86 -9.82 9.55
C ARG A 116 0.33 -11.18 9.10
N GLU A 117 0.54 -12.22 9.88
CA GLU A 117 0.01 -13.56 9.60
C GLU A 117 -1.52 -13.56 9.49
N ILE A 118 -2.22 -12.93 10.45
CA ILE A 118 -3.67 -12.78 10.40
C ILE A 118 -4.10 -12.01 9.15
N LEU A 119 -3.44 -10.89 8.83
CA LEU A 119 -3.78 -10.10 7.64
C LEU A 119 -3.57 -10.89 6.35
N LEU A 120 -2.50 -11.68 6.25
CA LEU A 120 -2.20 -12.50 5.08
C LEU A 120 -3.17 -13.68 4.90
N SER A 121 -3.85 -14.13 5.95
CA SER A 121 -4.89 -15.16 5.87
C SER A 121 -6.22 -14.64 5.31
N LEU A 122 -6.38 -13.31 5.20
CA LEU A 122 -7.63 -12.70 4.73
C LEU A 122 -7.77 -12.75 3.19
N PRO A 123 -9.00 -12.91 2.68
CA PRO A 123 -9.25 -12.99 1.25
C PRO A 123 -8.81 -11.72 0.52
N GLY A 124 -7.94 -11.88 -0.49
CA GLY A 124 -7.46 -10.76 -1.31
C GLY A 124 -6.38 -9.87 -0.67
N VAL A 125 -5.88 -10.24 0.49
CA VAL A 125 -4.80 -9.52 1.20
C VAL A 125 -3.44 -10.15 0.88
N GLY A 126 -2.60 -9.40 0.18
CA GLY A 126 -1.21 -9.79 -0.07
C GLY A 126 -0.22 -9.01 0.81
N TYR A 127 1.07 -9.34 0.70
CA TYR A 127 2.16 -8.75 1.50
C TYR A 127 2.13 -7.23 1.56
N LYS A 128 2.00 -6.55 0.41
CA LYS A 128 1.93 -5.08 0.36
C LYS A 128 0.75 -4.53 1.17
N THR A 129 -0.42 -5.17 1.06
CA THR A 129 -1.63 -4.72 1.78
C THR A 129 -1.48 -4.93 3.28
N ALA A 130 -0.98 -6.09 3.68
CA ALA A 130 -0.70 -6.38 5.09
C ALA A 130 0.26 -5.33 5.69
N ASP A 131 1.37 -5.02 5.00
CA ASP A 131 2.34 -4.04 5.49
C ASP A 131 1.81 -2.60 5.49
N ILE A 132 0.89 -2.22 4.59
CA ILE A 132 0.16 -0.94 4.64
C ILE A 132 -0.71 -0.86 5.91
N ILE A 133 -1.46 -1.92 6.22
CA ILE A 133 -2.27 -1.96 7.45
C ILE A 133 -1.38 -1.89 8.70
N LEU A 134 -0.30 -2.67 8.73
CA LEU A 134 0.66 -2.63 9.83
C LEU A 134 1.22 -1.22 10.05
N ALA A 135 1.64 -0.55 8.97
CA ALA A 135 2.25 0.77 9.08
C ALA A 135 1.24 1.86 9.45
N PHE A 136 0.11 1.93 8.74
CA PHE A 136 -0.76 3.10 8.79
C PHE A 136 -2.00 2.92 9.68
N CYS A 137 -2.44 1.69 9.95
CA CYS A 137 -3.55 1.42 10.85
C CYS A 137 -3.09 1.00 12.25
N LEU A 138 -2.08 0.13 12.31
CA LEU A 138 -1.61 -0.44 13.57
C LEU A 138 -0.38 0.28 14.13
N GLY A 139 0.19 1.22 13.39
CA GLY A 139 1.26 2.08 13.89
C GLY A 139 2.67 1.47 13.87
N PHE A 140 2.84 0.25 13.41
CA PHE A 140 4.14 -0.41 13.35
C PHE A 140 5.11 0.27 12.38
N ASN A 141 6.39 0.24 12.71
CA ASN A 141 7.46 0.84 11.91
C ASN A 141 7.94 -0.14 10.81
N VAL A 142 7.06 -0.46 9.88
CA VAL A 142 7.33 -1.32 8.73
C VAL A 142 7.25 -0.54 7.43
N LEU A 143 7.96 -1.03 6.39
CA LEU A 143 7.97 -0.43 5.07
C LEU A 143 7.22 -1.35 4.08
N ALA A 144 6.09 -0.89 3.57
CA ALA A 144 5.40 -1.60 2.50
C ALA A 144 6.13 -1.41 1.16
N ILE A 145 6.26 -2.48 0.38
CA ILE A 145 6.94 -2.46 -0.92
C ILE A 145 5.90 -2.49 -2.05
N ASP A 146 5.79 -1.38 -2.78
CA ASP A 146 4.97 -1.34 -3.99
C ASP A 146 5.81 -1.50 -5.26
N THR A 147 5.18 -1.45 -6.41
CA THR A 147 5.86 -1.58 -7.71
C THR A 147 6.86 -0.46 -7.99
N HIS A 148 6.63 0.75 -7.45
CA HIS A 148 7.55 1.88 -7.58
C HIS A 148 8.79 1.66 -6.71
N ILE A 149 8.58 1.30 -5.45
CA ILE A 149 9.65 1.03 -4.49
C ILE A 149 10.49 -0.17 -4.96
N ARG A 150 9.83 -1.28 -5.34
CA ARG A 150 10.53 -2.45 -5.91
C ARG A 150 11.43 -2.06 -7.10
N ARG A 151 10.93 -1.27 -8.03
CA ARG A 151 11.70 -0.81 -9.20
C ARG A 151 12.89 0.04 -8.81
N ILE A 152 12.72 1.00 -7.89
CA ILE A 152 13.79 1.86 -7.39
C ILE A 152 14.87 1.01 -6.74
N THR A 153 14.49 0.10 -5.84
CA THR A 153 15.40 -0.75 -5.09
C THR A 153 16.25 -1.64 -6.00
N ILE A 154 15.64 -2.22 -7.04
CA ILE A 154 16.34 -3.02 -8.05
C ILE A 154 17.29 -2.14 -8.87
N ARG A 155 16.86 -0.98 -9.33
CA ARG A 155 17.71 -0.05 -10.12
C ARG A 155 18.91 0.46 -9.35
N LEU A 156 18.78 0.57 -8.04
CA LEU A 156 19.88 0.96 -7.14
C LEU A 156 20.85 -0.19 -6.85
N GLY A 157 20.56 -1.41 -7.29
CA GLY A 157 21.35 -2.58 -6.98
C GLY A 157 21.23 -3.06 -5.52
N ILE A 158 20.27 -2.53 -4.76
CA ILE A 158 19.97 -2.96 -3.37
C ILE A 158 19.36 -4.37 -3.39
N ALA A 159 18.52 -4.63 -4.37
CA ALA A 159 17.88 -5.92 -4.55
C ALA A 159 17.98 -6.40 -6.01
N SER A 160 17.83 -7.71 -6.20
CA SER A 160 17.74 -8.36 -7.51
C SER A 160 16.29 -8.44 -7.99
N SER A 161 16.09 -8.56 -9.29
CA SER A 161 14.78 -8.85 -9.88
C SER A 161 14.19 -10.19 -9.43
N LYS A 162 15.04 -11.13 -9.00
CA LYS A 162 14.68 -12.47 -8.48
C LYS A 162 14.29 -12.46 -7.01
N ASP A 163 14.59 -11.38 -6.26
CA ASP A 163 14.28 -11.29 -4.85
C ASP A 163 12.77 -11.27 -4.63
N LYS A 164 12.33 -12.00 -3.61
CA LYS A 164 10.94 -12.01 -3.16
C LYS A 164 10.61 -10.71 -2.42
N TYR A 165 9.34 -10.53 -2.10
CA TYR A 165 8.85 -9.35 -1.41
C TYR A 165 9.60 -9.09 -0.09
N ASP A 166 9.71 -10.11 0.76
CA ASP A 166 10.31 -9.99 2.09
C ASP A 166 11.83 -9.76 2.02
N ASP A 167 12.53 -10.32 1.01
CA ASP A 167 13.95 -10.06 0.78
C ASP A 167 14.19 -8.58 0.47
N ILE A 168 13.37 -8.00 -0.42
CA ILE A 168 13.44 -6.59 -0.78
C ILE A 168 13.12 -5.70 0.42
N LYS A 169 12.07 -6.07 1.17
CA LYS A 169 11.65 -5.35 2.38
C LYS A 169 12.77 -5.31 3.41
N THR A 170 13.35 -6.46 3.76
CA THR A 170 14.42 -6.55 4.75
C THR A 170 15.65 -5.72 4.34
N LYS A 171 16.09 -5.85 3.08
CA LYS A 171 17.21 -5.06 2.56
C LYS A 171 16.97 -3.56 2.60
N LEU A 172 15.75 -3.12 2.29
CA LEU A 172 15.43 -1.69 2.28
C LEU A 172 15.19 -1.14 3.69
N GLU A 173 14.57 -1.93 4.57
CA GLU A 173 14.36 -1.57 5.98
C GLU A 173 15.68 -1.46 6.77
N SER A 174 16.73 -2.17 6.37
CA SER A 174 18.06 -2.02 6.98
C SER A 174 18.75 -0.70 6.64
N LEU A 175 18.28 0.00 5.60
CA LEU A 175 18.82 1.29 5.12
C LEU A 175 17.98 2.50 5.54
N ILE A 176 16.80 2.27 6.15
CA ILE A 176 15.86 3.33 6.53
C ILE A 176 15.52 3.18 8.02
N PRO A 177 15.78 4.21 8.85
CA PRO A 177 15.41 4.20 10.25
C PRO A 177 13.93 3.84 10.46
N PRO A 178 13.59 3.06 11.49
CA PRO A 178 12.22 2.59 11.72
C PRO A 178 11.16 3.70 11.71
N GLU A 179 11.44 4.83 12.35
CA GLU A 179 10.57 6.00 12.45
C GLU A 179 10.33 6.70 11.11
N GLU A 180 11.26 6.59 10.17
CA GLU A 180 11.21 7.19 8.84
C GLU A 180 10.42 6.33 7.83
N ARG A 181 10.20 5.04 8.08
CA ARG A 181 9.68 4.06 7.11
C ARG A 181 8.32 4.43 6.53
N LYS A 182 7.42 4.96 7.36
CA LYS A 182 6.06 5.38 6.92
C LYS A 182 6.14 6.53 5.92
N TRP A 183 6.91 7.54 6.23
CA TRP A 183 7.12 8.67 5.34
C TRP A 183 7.92 8.28 4.10
N ALA A 184 8.97 7.49 4.26
CA ALA A 184 9.80 6.97 3.17
C ALA A 184 8.98 6.16 2.15
N HIS A 185 7.99 5.37 2.60
CA HIS A 185 7.05 4.69 1.70
C HIS A 185 6.37 5.69 0.75
N LEU A 186 5.80 6.76 1.28
CA LEU A 186 5.10 7.77 0.48
C LEU A 186 6.08 8.55 -0.42
N ALA A 187 7.24 8.90 0.11
CA ALA A 187 8.28 9.64 -0.61
C ALA A 187 8.86 8.84 -1.78
N LEU A 188 9.17 7.56 -1.59
CA LEU A 188 9.69 6.69 -2.64
C LEU A 188 8.66 6.42 -3.74
N ILE A 189 7.37 6.30 -3.40
CA ILE A 189 6.30 6.21 -4.40
C ILE A 189 6.28 7.47 -5.26
N GLU A 190 6.30 8.64 -4.64
CA GLU A 190 6.23 9.91 -5.37
C GLU A 190 7.49 10.15 -6.23
N PHE A 191 8.66 9.80 -5.72
CA PHE A 191 9.89 9.78 -6.50
C PHE A 191 9.80 8.83 -7.70
N GLY A 192 9.26 7.63 -7.49
CA GLY A 192 9.05 6.64 -8.55
C GLY A 192 8.07 7.09 -9.63
N ARG A 193 7.09 7.91 -9.27
CA ARG A 193 6.12 8.50 -10.20
C ARG A 193 6.68 9.67 -11.01
N ARG A 194 7.50 10.51 -10.40
CA ARG A 194 7.96 11.77 -11.00
C ARG A 194 9.31 11.66 -11.68
N ILE A 195 10.24 10.93 -11.09
CA ILE A 195 11.64 10.83 -11.55
C ILE A 195 11.96 9.43 -12.06
N CYS A 196 11.96 8.43 -11.18
CA CYS A 196 12.36 7.07 -11.52
C CYS A 196 11.19 6.27 -12.13
N THR A 197 10.59 6.80 -13.20
CA THR A 197 9.46 6.19 -13.91
C THR A 197 9.81 4.84 -14.52
N SER A 198 8.79 3.99 -14.82
CA SER A 198 9.03 2.67 -15.43
C SER A 198 9.60 2.78 -16.84
N ARG A 199 8.99 3.65 -17.64
CA ARG A 199 9.47 3.99 -19.00
C ARG A 199 10.09 5.39 -18.95
N ASN A 200 11.21 5.59 -19.65
CA ASN A 200 11.89 6.89 -19.77
C ASN A 200 12.15 7.60 -18.43
N PRO A 201 12.93 6.98 -17.50
CA PRO A 201 13.28 7.63 -16.23
C PRO A 201 14.05 8.93 -16.47
N LYS A 202 13.74 9.95 -15.67
CA LYS A 202 14.35 11.28 -15.78
C LYS A 202 15.70 11.34 -15.07
N CYS A 203 16.66 10.52 -15.51
CA CYS A 203 17.95 10.36 -14.84
C CYS A 203 18.75 11.68 -14.74
N ARG A 204 18.66 12.57 -15.73
CA ARG A 204 19.29 13.90 -15.71
C ARG A 204 18.81 14.81 -14.58
N LEU A 205 17.60 14.59 -14.06
CA LEU A 205 17.00 15.33 -12.94
C LEU A 205 17.12 14.56 -11.61
N CYS A 206 17.74 13.38 -11.63
CA CYS A 206 17.81 12.50 -10.48
C CYS A 206 18.96 12.92 -9.55
N PRO A 207 18.74 13.07 -8.22
CA PRO A 207 19.78 13.52 -7.29
C PRO A 207 20.93 12.52 -7.12
N ILE A 208 20.75 11.30 -7.63
CA ILE A 208 21.74 10.22 -7.55
C ILE A 208 22.18 9.71 -8.93
N SER A 209 22.02 10.51 -9.98
CA SER A 209 22.35 10.13 -11.37
C SER A 209 23.79 9.64 -11.52
N THR A 210 24.73 10.21 -10.80
CA THR A 210 26.17 9.88 -10.85
C THR A 210 26.52 8.59 -10.11
N THR A 211 25.71 8.16 -9.16
CA THR A 211 25.97 6.98 -8.30
C THR A 211 25.01 5.82 -8.55
N CYS A 212 23.99 6.03 -9.38
CA CYS A 212 23.00 5.00 -9.68
C CYS A 212 23.52 4.05 -10.79
N PRO A 213 23.65 2.74 -10.53
CA PRO A 213 24.15 1.79 -11.53
C PRO A 213 23.25 1.63 -12.76
N SER A 214 21.98 2.05 -12.66
CA SER A 214 21.00 2.00 -13.76
C SER A 214 20.74 3.36 -14.39
N ALA A 215 21.56 4.37 -14.12
CA ALA A 215 21.38 5.70 -14.70
C ALA A 215 21.56 5.67 -16.23
N LYS A 216 20.64 6.34 -16.92
CA LYS A 216 20.70 6.59 -18.37
C LYS A 216 20.88 8.10 -18.56
N VAL A 217 22.14 8.55 -18.52
CA VAL A 217 22.53 9.97 -18.65
C VAL A 217 23.04 10.24 -20.05
#